data_826adbc2f61a80a61161fa003b04c2d8
#
_entry.id   826adbc2f61a80a61161fa003b04c2d8
#
_cell.length_a   1.000
_cell.length_b   1.000
_cell.length_c   1.000
_cell.angle_alpha   90.00
_cell.angle_beta   90.00
_cell.angle_gamma   90.00
#
_symmetry.space_group_name_H-M   'P 1'
#
loop_
_entity.id
_entity.type
_entity.pdbx_description
1 polymer ?
#
loop_
_entity_poly.entity_id
_entity_poly.type
_entity_poly.pdbx_seq_one_letter_code
_entity_poly.pdbx_strand_id
1 'polypeptide(L)'
;MSLPSRLSWQAALALLLALLAALMLPLLGDGSAGGATWAVFALLVAAVALSALPLPSGLDGLVLFAGAHGVAWLLIGMIGGHEGAARLSYFLMLAAAWLLAWRLVTVLSGWKLPSRGANALLRVLIPTLFGAWVLIIWEAVVRGTGIPFILLPPPSAVAARIATSVPVLAADVGQTILKSVAIGYVIGCGAGFAAAVLADRFLFLRRGLLPVGNMVSALPIIGVAPIMVMWFGFDWHSKAAVVVIMTFFPMLVNTVAGLAASGHMERDLMRTYAAGYWQT
;
A
#
# COMPACT_ATOMS: atom_id res chain seq x y z
N MET A 1 -19.21 -34.05 13.24
CA MET A 1 -19.57 -32.85 12.46
C MET A 1 -20.01 -31.79 13.43
N SER A 2 -19.07 -30.95 13.93
CA SER A 2 -19.39 -29.80 14.75
C SER A 2 -20.10 -28.79 13.86
N LEU A 3 -21.33 -28.39 14.19
CA LEU A 3 -21.99 -27.25 13.59
C LEU A 3 -21.05 -26.04 13.73
N PRO A 4 -20.62 -25.39 12.65
CA PRO A 4 -19.81 -24.20 12.78
C PRO A 4 -20.62 -23.19 13.61
N SER A 5 -19.98 -22.55 14.59
CA SER A 5 -20.57 -21.43 15.32
C SER A 5 -21.07 -20.42 14.28
N ARG A 6 -22.37 -20.27 14.16
CA ARG A 6 -23.02 -19.51 13.08
C ARG A 6 -22.68 -18.03 13.12
N LEU A 7 -22.15 -17.53 14.24
CA LEU A 7 -21.65 -16.16 14.37
C LEU A 7 -20.12 -16.16 14.39
N SER A 8 -19.51 -15.51 13.40
CA SER A 8 -18.05 -15.33 13.40
C SER A 8 -17.63 -14.32 14.47
N TRP A 9 -16.39 -14.44 14.96
CA TRP A 9 -15.87 -13.50 15.96
C TRP A 9 -15.87 -12.04 15.45
N GLN A 10 -15.66 -11.81 14.14
CA GLN A 10 -15.72 -10.49 13.52
C GLN A 10 -17.14 -9.92 13.63
N ALA A 11 -18.16 -10.70 13.32
CA ALA A 11 -19.54 -10.28 13.42
C ALA A 11 -20.00 -10.03 14.86
N ALA A 12 -19.55 -10.86 15.81
CA ALA A 12 -19.81 -10.66 17.22
C ALA A 12 -19.16 -9.36 17.73
N LEU A 13 -17.92 -9.10 17.35
CA LEU A 13 -17.22 -7.88 17.74
C LEU A 13 -17.84 -6.64 17.06
N ALA A 14 -18.27 -6.75 15.79
CA ALA A 14 -18.98 -5.67 15.11
C ALA A 14 -20.29 -5.29 15.81
N LEU A 15 -21.06 -6.28 16.29
CA LEU A 15 -22.26 -6.01 17.12
C LEU A 15 -21.90 -5.35 18.43
N LEU A 16 -20.86 -5.80 19.12
CA LEU A 16 -20.41 -5.19 20.35
C LEU A 16 -20.05 -3.72 20.16
N LEU A 17 -19.28 -3.41 19.10
CA LEU A 17 -18.92 -2.03 18.78
C LEU A 17 -20.15 -1.19 18.42
N ALA A 18 -21.11 -1.76 17.70
CA ALA A 18 -22.37 -1.07 17.39
C ALA A 18 -23.19 -0.79 18.65
N LEU A 19 -23.27 -1.72 19.60
CA LEU A 19 -23.92 -1.51 20.88
C LEU A 19 -23.24 -0.41 21.70
N LEU A 20 -21.91 -0.43 21.76
CA LEU A 20 -21.15 0.64 22.42
C LEU A 20 -21.39 2.00 21.73
N ALA A 21 -21.42 2.04 20.40
CA ALA A 21 -21.75 3.25 19.65
C ALA A 21 -23.16 3.75 19.96
N ALA A 22 -24.15 2.84 20.09
CA ALA A 22 -25.52 3.19 20.43
C ALA A 22 -25.65 3.81 21.84
N LEU A 23 -24.84 3.35 22.78
CA LEU A 23 -24.79 3.94 24.14
C LEU A 23 -24.12 5.31 24.16
N MET A 24 -23.35 5.65 23.14
CA MET A 24 -22.58 6.90 23.03
C MET A 24 -23.16 7.87 21.96
N LEU A 25 -24.41 7.69 21.54
CA LEU A 25 -25.06 8.60 20.58
C LEU A 25 -25.05 10.06 21.09
N PRO A 26 -25.03 11.03 20.15
CA PRO A 26 -25.12 10.92 18.69
C PRO A 26 -23.78 10.57 18.02
N LEU A 27 -23.84 10.17 16.73
CA LEU A 27 -22.62 9.90 15.92
C LEU A 27 -21.85 11.18 15.59
N LEU A 28 -22.59 12.28 15.34
CA LEU A 28 -22.04 13.62 15.08
C LEU A 28 -22.38 14.57 16.23
N GLY A 29 -21.46 15.49 16.53
CA GLY A 29 -21.54 16.40 17.65
C GLY A 29 -22.69 17.41 17.59
N ASP A 30 -23.13 17.73 16.38
CA ASP A 30 -24.24 18.67 16.10
C ASP A 30 -25.64 18.04 16.08
N GLY A 31 -25.71 16.72 16.20
CA GLY A 31 -26.98 15.97 16.18
C GLY A 31 -27.70 15.97 14.82
N SER A 32 -27.07 16.47 13.77
CA SER A 32 -27.69 16.77 12.48
C SER A 32 -28.18 15.58 11.67
N ALA A 33 -27.74 14.36 11.99
CA ALA A 33 -27.94 13.18 11.14
C ALA A 33 -28.85 12.08 11.74
N GLY A 34 -29.88 12.44 12.49
CA GLY A 34 -30.72 11.48 13.23
C GLY A 34 -31.30 10.32 12.40
N GLY A 35 -31.86 10.60 11.22
CA GLY A 35 -32.40 9.56 10.32
C GLY A 35 -31.35 8.66 9.73
N ALA A 36 -30.22 9.21 9.28
CA ALA A 36 -29.10 8.45 8.74
C ALA A 36 -28.42 7.60 9.80
N THR A 37 -28.37 8.06 11.07
CA THR A 37 -27.86 7.28 12.20
C THR A 37 -28.59 5.94 12.32
N TRP A 38 -29.92 5.94 12.32
CA TRP A 38 -30.70 4.71 12.42
C TRP A 38 -30.53 3.81 11.19
N ALA A 39 -30.37 4.38 9.99
CA ALA A 39 -30.07 3.61 8.78
C ALA A 39 -28.73 2.88 8.88
N VAL A 40 -27.67 3.54 9.41
CA VAL A 40 -26.35 2.94 9.66
C VAL A 40 -26.47 1.74 10.60
N PHE A 41 -27.15 1.90 11.75
CA PHE A 41 -27.37 0.81 12.69
C PHE A 41 -28.18 -0.33 12.10
N ALA A 42 -29.31 -0.02 11.45
CA ALA A 42 -30.19 -1.00 10.84
C ALA A 42 -29.47 -1.84 9.78
N LEU A 43 -28.68 -1.18 8.91
CA LEU A 43 -27.93 -1.87 7.86
C LEU A 43 -26.84 -2.78 8.45
N LEU A 44 -26.10 -2.33 9.47
CA LEU A 44 -25.09 -3.13 10.10
C LEU A 44 -25.67 -4.35 10.80
N VAL A 45 -26.72 -4.14 11.62
CA VAL A 45 -27.39 -5.22 12.35
C VAL A 45 -28.00 -6.21 11.37
N ALA A 46 -28.67 -5.74 10.29
CA ALA A 46 -29.22 -6.60 9.26
C ALA A 46 -28.14 -7.45 8.58
N ALA A 47 -27.01 -6.84 8.21
CA ALA A 47 -25.88 -7.56 7.60
C ALA A 47 -25.33 -8.65 8.53
N VAL A 48 -25.14 -8.34 9.81
CA VAL A 48 -24.69 -9.33 10.81
C VAL A 48 -25.72 -10.44 10.99
N ALA A 49 -26.99 -10.10 11.17
CA ALA A 49 -28.06 -11.08 11.38
C ALA A 49 -28.23 -12.02 10.17
N LEU A 50 -28.25 -11.46 8.96
CA LEU A 50 -28.31 -12.26 7.72
C LEU A 50 -27.10 -13.16 7.56
N SER A 51 -25.88 -12.66 7.81
CA SER A 51 -24.65 -13.44 7.73
C SER A 51 -24.52 -14.53 8.79
N ALA A 52 -25.36 -14.53 9.84
CA ALA A 52 -25.47 -15.60 10.82
C ALA A 52 -26.38 -16.74 10.36
N LEU A 53 -27.21 -16.53 9.32
CA LEU A 53 -28.04 -17.55 8.72
C LEU A 53 -27.18 -18.51 7.86
N PRO A 54 -27.65 -19.73 7.61
CA PRO A 54 -26.99 -20.71 6.73
C PRO A 54 -27.19 -20.33 5.25
N LEU A 55 -26.63 -19.19 4.83
CA LEU A 55 -26.72 -18.72 3.46
C LEU A 55 -25.70 -19.44 2.54
N PRO A 56 -26.01 -19.61 1.25
CA PRO A 56 -25.01 -19.94 0.25
C PRO A 56 -23.87 -18.92 0.28
N SER A 57 -22.63 -19.37 0.08
CA SER A 57 -21.44 -18.53 0.20
C SER A 57 -21.49 -17.26 -0.67
N GLY A 58 -22.10 -17.32 -1.85
CA GLY A 58 -22.30 -16.16 -2.72
C GLY A 58 -23.22 -15.10 -2.12
N LEU A 59 -24.34 -15.51 -1.50
CA LEU A 59 -25.27 -14.61 -0.83
C LEU A 59 -24.66 -14.03 0.47
N ASP A 60 -23.94 -14.85 1.23
CA ASP A 60 -23.21 -14.36 2.42
C ASP A 60 -22.19 -13.28 2.02
N GLY A 61 -21.42 -13.49 0.96
CA GLY A 61 -20.52 -12.49 0.40
C GLY A 61 -21.21 -11.20 -0.03
N LEU A 62 -22.36 -11.28 -0.70
CA LEU A 62 -23.14 -10.11 -1.10
C LEU A 62 -23.69 -9.34 0.10
N VAL A 63 -24.24 -10.02 1.09
CA VAL A 63 -24.73 -9.40 2.33
C VAL A 63 -23.62 -8.68 3.07
N LEU A 64 -22.46 -9.31 3.24
CA LEU A 64 -21.30 -8.72 3.88
C LEU A 64 -20.77 -7.52 3.08
N PHE A 65 -20.72 -7.62 1.74
CA PHE A 65 -20.32 -6.54 0.88
C PHE A 65 -21.25 -5.33 1.01
N ALA A 66 -22.57 -5.56 0.86
CA ALA A 66 -23.57 -4.50 0.96
C ALA A 66 -23.58 -3.85 2.37
N GLY A 67 -23.50 -4.67 3.43
CA GLY A 67 -23.47 -4.19 4.80
C GLY A 67 -22.22 -3.37 5.10
N ALA A 68 -21.04 -3.89 4.83
CA ALA A 68 -19.78 -3.20 5.13
C ALA A 68 -19.66 -1.88 4.34
N HIS A 69 -19.82 -1.94 3.01
CA HIS A 69 -19.65 -0.75 2.16
C HIS A 69 -20.82 0.22 2.25
N GLY A 70 -22.06 -0.28 2.44
CA GLY A 70 -23.22 0.57 2.65
C GLY A 70 -23.14 1.36 3.96
N VAL A 71 -22.72 0.74 5.06
CA VAL A 71 -22.46 1.45 6.33
C VAL A 71 -21.37 2.50 6.14
N ALA A 72 -20.25 2.14 5.51
CA ALA A 72 -19.16 3.08 5.25
C ALA A 72 -19.62 4.26 4.38
N TRP A 73 -20.39 4.00 3.33
CA TRP A 73 -20.96 5.02 2.45
C TRP A 73 -21.87 5.99 3.21
N LEU A 74 -22.77 5.46 4.05
CA LEU A 74 -23.64 6.30 4.88
C LEU A 74 -22.83 7.15 5.86
N LEU A 75 -21.83 6.58 6.53
CA LEU A 75 -20.97 7.31 7.46
C LEU A 75 -20.20 8.45 6.77
N ILE A 76 -19.62 8.20 5.59
CA ILE A 76 -18.93 9.23 4.80
C ILE A 76 -19.93 10.31 4.32
N GLY A 77 -21.14 9.90 3.92
CA GLY A 77 -22.19 10.82 3.54
C GLY A 77 -22.64 11.74 4.68
N MET A 78 -22.75 11.18 5.90
CA MET A 78 -23.12 11.95 7.11
C MET A 78 -22.10 13.01 7.47
N ILE A 79 -20.79 12.75 7.29
CA ILE A 79 -19.73 13.69 7.64
C ILE A 79 -19.58 14.81 6.60
N GLY A 80 -20.18 14.67 5.40
CA GLY A 80 -20.16 15.70 4.36
C GLY A 80 -20.81 16.99 4.80
N GLY A 81 -20.05 18.10 4.85
CA GLY A 81 -20.49 19.38 5.37
C GLY A 81 -20.45 19.52 6.90
N HIS A 82 -20.01 18.47 7.62
CA HIS A 82 -19.89 18.42 9.08
C HIS A 82 -18.48 17.95 9.50
N GLU A 83 -17.45 18.38 8.76
CA GLU A 83 -16.06 17.99 9.00
C GLU A 83 -15.63 18.36 10.43
N GLY A 84 -15.03 17.40 11.13
CA GLY A 84 -14.61 17.56 12.52
C GLY A 84 -15.69 17.30 13.57
N ALA A 85 -16.94 17.00 13.14
CA ALA A 85 -18.04 16.74 14.07
C ALA A 85 -18.15 15.26 14.51
N ALA A 86 -17.34 14.34 13.98
CA ALA A 86 -17.42 12.92 14.33
C ALA A 86 -17.06 12.69 15.80
N ARG A 87 -17.90 11.90 16.49
CA ARG A 87 -17.67 11.45 17.86
C ARG A 87 -17.08 10.05 17.87
N LEU A 88 -16.68 9.57 19.05
CA LEU A 88 -16.17 8.22 19.22
C LEU A 88 -17.15 7.15 18.69
N SER A 89 -18.45 7.35 18.88
CA SER A 89 -19.52 6.48 18.36
C SER A 89 -19.45 6.30 16.83
N TYR A 90 -19.10 7.36 16.07
CA TYR A 90 -18.89 7.31 14.62
C TYR A 90 -17.73 6.37 14.27
N PHE A 91 -16.58 6.50 14.95
CA PHE A 91 -15.42 5.65 14.70
C PHE A 91 -15.64 4.20 15.15
N LEU A 92 -16.44 3.96 16.18
CA LEU A 92 -16.86 2.60 16.57
C LEU A 92 -17.71 1.96 15.47
N MET A 93 -18.64 2.70 14.86
CA MET A 93 -19.43 2.21 13.72
C MET A 93 -18.57 1.96 12.48
N LEU A 94 -17.59 2.82 12.19
CA LEU A 94 -16.63 2.62 11.13
C LEU A 94 -15.80 1.34 11.36
N ALA A 95 -15.33 1.12 12.58
CA ALA A 95 -14.60 -0.08 12.95
C ALA A 95 -15.48 -1.34 12.85
N ALA A 96 -16.76 -1.26 13.21
CA ALA A 96 -17.71 -2.34 13.04
C ALA A 96 -17.93 -2.70 11.57
N ALA A 97 -18.06 -1.70 10.69
CA ALA A 97 -18.16 -1.90 9.24
C ALA A 97 -16.87 -2.53 8.66
N TRP A 98 -15.70 -2.10 9.13
CA TRP A 98 -14.41 -2.69 8.74
C TRP A 98 -14.30 -4.17 9.15
N LEU A 99 -14.80 -4.55 10.32
CA LEU A 99 -14.85 -5.95 10.74
C LEU A 99 -15.73 -6.81 9.82
N LEU A 100 -16.86 -6.27 9.32
CA LEU A 100 -17.66 -6.96 8.30
C LEU A 100 -16.92 -7.10 6.97
N ALA A 101 -16.16 -6.08 6.57
CA ALA A 101 -15.31 -6.16 5.38
C ALA A 101 -14.18 -7.20 5.56
N TRP A 102 -13.57 -7.29 6.74
CA TRP A 102 -12.62 -8.35 7.05
C TRP A 102 -13.26 -9.73 6.93
N ARG A 103 -14.46 -9.91 7.49
CA ARG A 103 -15.20 -11.17 7.33
C ARG A 103 -15.48 -11.47 5.85
N LEU A 104 -15.88 -10.46 5.06
CA LEU A 104 -16.05 -10.61 3.61
C LEU A 104 -14.79 -11.17 2.95
N VAL A 105 -13.63 -10.56 3.22
CA VAL A 105 -12.34 -11.04 2.69
C VAL A 105 -12.08 -12.48 3.12
N THR A 106 -12.38 -12.84 4.38
CA THR A 106 -12.24 -14.23 4.87
C THR A 106 -13.13 -15.20 4.10
N VAL A 107 -14.38 -14.83 3.83
CA VAL A 107 -15.32 -15.64 3.02
C VAL A 107 -14.81 -15.80 1.60
N LEU A 108 -14.43 -14.69 0.95
CA LEU A 108 -13.92 -14.71 -0.43
C LEU A 108 -12.63 -15.52 -0.58
N SER A 109 -11.74 -15.48 0.41
CA SER A 109 -10.48 -16.23 0.38
C SER A 109 -10.68 -17.75 0.48
N GLY A 110 -11.82 -18.18 1.04
CA GLY A 110 -12.23 -19.58 1.08
C GLY A 110 -12.87 -20.11 -0.22
N TRP A 111 -13.21 -19.23 -1.16
CA TRP A 111 -13.87 -19.63 -2.40
C TRP A 111 -12.91 -20.33 -3.35
N LYS A 112 -13.41 -21.44 -3.92
CA LYS A 112 -12.77 -22.17 -5.02
C LYS A 112 -13.74 -22.15 -6.20
N LEU A 113 -13.47 -21.30 -7.18
CA LEU A 113 -14.31 -21.16 -8.36
C LEU A 113 -13.91 -22.15 -9.46
N PRO A 114 -14.86 -22.59 -10.31
CA PRO A 114 -14.61 -23.66 -11.30
C PRO A 114 -13.60 -23.24 -12.38
N SER A 115 -13.47 -21.96 -12.71
CA SER A 115 -12.60 -21.48 -13.77
C SER A 115 -11.30 -20.87 -13.24
N ARG A 116 -10.21 -21.04 -14.02
CA ARG A 116 -8.91 -20.39 -13.71
C ARG A 116 -9.01 -18.85 -13.73
N GLY A 117 -9.81 -18.30 -14.67
CA GLY A 117 -10.02 -16.85 -14.78
C GLY A 117 -10.76 -16.27 -13.56
N ALA A 118 -11.81 -16.94 -13.08
CA ALA A 118 -12.54 -16.50 -11.89
C ALA A 118 -11.67 -16.55 -10.63
N ASN A 119 -10.81 -17.56 -10.47
CA ASN A 119 -9.85 -17.60 -9.37
C ASN A 119 -8.75 -16.52 -9.52
N ALA A 120 -8.37 -16.15 -10.75
CA ALA A 120 -7.46 -15.02 -10.97
C ALA A 120 -8.11 -13.69 -10.58
N LEU A 121 -9.40 -13.51 -10.90
CA LEU A 121 -10.17 -12.34 -10.48
C LEU A 121 -10.23 -12.21 -8.96
N LEU A 122 -10.48 -13.30 -8.22
CA LEU A 122 -10.47 -13.28 -6.75
C LEU A 122 -9.11 -12.86 -6.18
N ARG A 123 -8.00 -13.32 -6.78
CA ARG A 123 -6.65 -12.91 -6.36
C ARG A 123 -6.40 -11.40 -6.50
N VAL A 124 -7.08 -10.75 -7.44
CA VAL A 124 -7.01 -9.29 -7.61
C VAL A 124 -8.04 -8.59 -6.72
N LEU A 125 -9.26 -9.12 -6.64
CA LEU A 125 -10.36 -8.52 -5.90
C LEU A 125 -10.05 -8.38 -4.40
N ILE A 126 -9.46 -9.40 -3.78
CA ILE A 126 -9.17 -9.38 -2.34
C ILE A 126 -8.21 -8.24 -1.95
N PRO A 127 -7.02 -8.09 -2.59
CA PRO A 127 -6.15 -6.94 -2.31
C PRO A 127 -6.79 -5.59 -2.66
N THR A 128 -7.61 -5.54 -3.72
CA THR A 128 -8.34 -4.32 -4.11
C THR A 128 -9.35 -3.89 -3.04
N LEU A 129 -10.11 -4.84 -2.47
CA LEU A 129 -11.00 -4.56 -1.35
C LEU A 129 -10.24 -4.04 -0.14
N PHE A 130 -9.11 -4.64 0.18
CA PHE A 130 -8.26 -4.16 1.27
C PHE A 130 -7.77 -2.72 1.02
N GLY A 131 -7.24 -2.44 -0.19
CA GLY A 131 -6.81 -1.10 -0.59
C GLY A 131 -7.95 -0.07 -0.55
N ALA A 132 -9.15 -0.44 -1.03
CA ALA A 132 -10.34 0.40 -0.95
C ALA A 132 -10.69 0.74 0.51
N TRP A 133 -10.60 -0.22 1.42
CA TRP A 133 -10.86 0.02 2.84
C TRP A 133 -9.82 0.92 3.51
N VAL A 134 -8.57 0.85 3.10
CA VAL A 134 -7.54 1.82 3.55
C VAL A 134 -7.95 3.25 3.15
N LEU A 135 -8.41 3.44 1.91
CA LEU A 135 -8.88 4.75 1.44
C LEU A 135 -10.16 5.20 2.15
N ILE A 136 -11.13 4.29 2.38
CA ILE A 136 -12.38 4.58 3.11
C ILE A 136 -12.07 5.04 4.54
N ILE A 137 -11.19 4.32 5.25
CA ILE A 137 -10.80 4.68 6.61
C ILE A 137 -10.07 6.02 6.62
N TRP A 138 -9.14 6.24 5.68
CA TRP A 138 -8.45 7.52 5.55
C TRP A 138 -9.44 8.67 5.31
N GLU A 139 -10.36 8.55 4.35
CA GLU A 139 -11.41 9.53 4.08
C GLU A 139 -12.24 9.84 5.34
N ALA A 140 -12.77 8.79 5.98
CA ALA A 140 -13.64 8.91 7.13
C ALA A 140 -12.92 9.51 8.35
N VAL A 141 -11.65 9.13 8.59
CA VAL A 141 -10.87 9.65 9.72
C VAL A 141 -10.51 11.11 9.49
N VAL A 142 -9.97 11.47 8.33
CA VAL A 142 -9.53 12.85 8.06
C VAL A 142 -10.71 13.81 8.13
N ARG A 143 -11.83 13.47 7.49
CA ARG A 143 -13.03 14.32 7.52
C ARG A 143 -13.71 14.31 8.89
N GLY A 144 -13.79 13.14 9.51
CA GLY A 144 -14.43 12.98 10.82
C GLY A 144 -13.72 13.75 11.94
N THR A 145 -12.40 13.76 11.95
CA THR A 145 -11.61 14.49 12.94
C THR A 145 -11.37 15.96 12.58
N GLY A 146 -11.69 16.37 11.35
CA GLY A 146 -11.44 17.73 10.87
C GLY A 146 -9.97 18.07 10.73
N ILE A 147 -9.11 17.10 10.40
CA ILE A 147 -7.70 17.36 10.12
C ILE A 147 -7.58 18.40 9.01
N PRO A 148 -6.82 19.49 9.22
CA PRO A 148 -6.67 20.53 8.21
C PRO A 148 -6.16 19.97 6.89
N PHE A 149 -6.79 20.38 5.78
CA PHE A 149 -6.49 19.94 4.41
C PHE A 149 -4.99 20.05 4.06
N ILE A 150 -4.33 21.08 4.61
CA ILE A 150 -2.90 21.35 4.36
C ILE A 150 -1.98 20.30 5.00
N LEU A 151 -2.44 19.64 6.08
CA LEU A 151 -1.66 18.61 6.76
C LEU A 151 -1.90 17.23 6.14
N LEU A 152 -3.17 16.89 5.90
CA LEU A 152 -3.53 15.62 5.30
C LEU A 152 -4.85 15.74 4.55
N PRO A 153 -4.83 15.88 3.21
CA PRO A 153 -6.05 15.93 2.41
C PRO A 153 -6.75 14.57 2.39
N PRO A 154 -8.10 14.52 2.36
CA PRO A 154 -8.82 13.27 2.17
C PRO A 154 -8.61 12.70 0.76
N PRO A 155 -8.67 11.37 0.55
CA PRO A 155 -8.53 10.72 -0.76
C PRO A 155 -9.39 11.31 -1.87
N SER A 156 -10.63 11.68 -1.56
CA SER A 156 -11.55 12.30 -2.53
C SER A 156 -11.01 13.61 -3.08
N ALA A 157 -10.43 14.45 -2.22
CA ALA A 157 -9.82 15.71 -2.63
C ALA A 157 -8.52 15.50 -3.43
N VAL A 158 -7.72 14.50 -3.06
CA VAL A 158 -6.53 14.10 -3.83
C VAL A 158 -6.95 13.64 -5.23
N ALA A 159 -7.98 12.78 -5.33
CA ALA A 159 -8.50 12.31 -6.63
C ALA A 159 -9.03 13.46 -7.49
N ALA A 160 -9.80 14.38 -6.92
CA ALA A 160 -10.28 15.56 -7.62
C ALA A 160 -9.12 16.45 -8.12
N ARG A 161 -8.08 16.63 -7.29
CA ARG A 161 -6.90 17.40 -7.69
C ARG A 161 -6.12 16.71 -8.81
N ILE A 162 -5.94 15.41 -8.76
CA ILE A 162 -5.31 14.63 -9.85
C ILE A 162 -6.09 14.84 -11.15
N ALA A 163 -7.42 14.69 -11.12
CA ALA A 163 -8.26 14.83 -12.30
C ALA A 163 -8.15 16.22 -12.95
N THR A 164 -8.01 17.28 -12.14
CA THR A 164 -7.89 18.67 -12.64
C THR A 164 -6.45 19.08 -12.99
N SER A 165 -5.45 18.29 -12.63
CA SER A 165 -4.02 18.64 -12.81
C SER A 165 -3.30 17.73 -13.81
N VAL A 166 -4.02 16.95 -14.62
CA VAL A 166 -3.43 16.00 -15.57
C VAL A 166 -2.34 16.60 -16.46
N PRO A 167 -2.52 17.79 -17.08
CA PRO A 167 -1.46 18.38 -17.92
C PRO A 167 -0.18 18.70 -17.12
N VAL A 168 -0.32 19.22 -15.90
CA VAL A 168 0.82 19.53 -15.02
C VAL A 168 1.53 18.25 -14.60
N LEU A 169 0.77 17.24 -14.18
CA LEU A 169 1.32 15.92 -13.81
C LEU A 169 2.04 15.25 -14.96
N ALA A 170 1.52 15.36 -16.19
CA ALA A 170 2.19 14.81 -17.38
C ALA A 170 3.54 15.50 -17.64
N ALA A 171 3.61 16.83 -17.52
CA ALA A 171 4.84 17.59 -17.63
C ALA A 171 5.84 17.20 -16.51
N ASP A 172 5.36 17.06 -15.26
CA ASP A 172 6.16 16.64 -14.11
C ASP A 172 6.70 15.22 -14.25
N VAL A 173 5.89 14.28 -14.79
CA VAL A 173 6.33 12.92 -15.14
C VAL A 173 7.45 12.99 -16.18
N GLY A 174 7.30 13.77 -17.24
CA GLY A 174 8.35 13.97 -18.26
C GLY A 174 9.65 14.49 -17.65
N GLN A 175 9.56 15.51 -16.82
CA GLN A 175 10.72 16.14 -16.18
C GLN A 175 11.37 15.24 -15.12
N THR A 176 10.56 14.58 -14.29
CA THR A 176 11.06 13.81 -13.15
C THR A 176 11.40 12.37 -13.54
N ILE A 177 10.46 11.65 -14.18
CA ILE A 177 10.66 10.24 -14.49
C ILE A 177 11.63 10.08 -15.68
N LEU A 178 11.33 10.74 -16.82
CA LEU A 178 12.11 10.49 -18.05
C LEU A 178 13.47 11.16 -18.01
N LYS A 179 13.58 12.41 -17.55
CA LYS A 179 14.86 13.11 -17.50
C LYS A 179 15.67 12.76 -16.24
N SER A 180 15.08 12.89 -15.03
CA SER A 180 15.88 12.71 -13.82
C SER A 180 16.06 11.24 -13.45
N VAL A 181 14.95 10.50 -13.30
CA VAL A 181 15.00 9.12 -12.79
C VAL A 181 15.59 8.17 -13.82
N ALA A 182 15.11 8.18 -15.07
CA ALA A 182 15.58 7.23 -16.09
C ALA A 182 17.08 7.44 -16.39
N ILE A 183 17.51 8.69 -16.59
CA ILE A 183 18.92 9.02 -16.85
C ILE A 183 19.78 8.64 -15.65
N GLY A 184 19.39 9.06 -14.43
CA GLY A 184 20.11 8.74 -13.20
C GLY A 184 20.20 7.23 -12.95
N TYR A 185 19.14 6.49 -13.22
CA TYR A 185 19.07 5.04 -13.09
C TYR A 185 20.05 4.34 -14.07
N VAL A 186 20.01 4.70 -15.35
CA VAL A 186 20.89 4.11 -16.36
C VAL A 186 22.35 4.39 -16.03
N ILE A 187 22.68 5.63 -15.65
CA ILE A 187 24.06 6.00 -15.28
C ILE A 187 24.47 5.25 -13.99
N GLY A 188 23.65 5.28 -12.96
CA GLY A 188 23.98 4.67 -11.66
C GLY A 188 24.09 3.16 -11.75
N CYS A 189 23.13 2.47 -12.36
CA CYS A 189 23.19 1.02 -12.55
C CYS A 189 24.32 0.62 -13.49
N GLY A 190 24.51 1.32 -14.62
CA GLY A 190 25.57 1.03 -15.57
C GLY A 190 26.97 1.20 -14.95
N ALA A 191 27.20 2.33 -14.27
CA ALA A 191 28.47 2.60 -13.60
C ALA A 191 28.70 1.63 -12.42
N GLY A 192 27.66 1.32 -11.62
CA GLY A 192 27.72 0.36 -10.51
C GLY A 192 28.04 -1.05 -11.00
N PHE A 193 27.40 -1.48 -12.09
CA PHE A 193 27.71 -2.77 -12.72
C PHE A 193 29.16 -2.82 -13.25
N ALA A 194 29.60 -1.80 -13.99
CA ALA A 194 30.96 -1.73 -14.48
C ALA A 194 32.01 -1.74 -13.34
N ALA A 195 31.74 -0.96 -12.27
CA ALA A 195 32.58 -0.95 -11.08
C ALA A 195 32.61 -2.31 -10.37
N ALA A 196 31.49 -3.05 -10.35
CA ALA A 196 31.40 -4.38 -9.78
C ALA A 196 32.26 -5.40 -10.55
N VAL A 197 32.19 -5.40 -11.89
CA VAL A 197 33.02 -6.25 -12.75
C VAL A 197 34.52 -5.96 -12.53
N LEU A 198 34.89 -4.67 -12.43
CA LEU A 198 36.25 -4.27 -12.11
C LEU A 198 36.67 -4.72 -10.70
N ALA A 199 35.80 -4.58 -9.71
CA ALA A 199 36.05 -5.03 -8.33
C ALA A 199 36.16 -6.54 -8.22
N ASP A 200 35.46 -7.32 -9.03
CA ASP A 200 35.62 -8.77 -9.13
C ASP A 200 37.00 -9.14 -9.69
N ARG A 201 37.49 -8.38 -10.68
CA ARG A 201 38.77 -8.60 -11.29
C ARG A 201 39.94 -8.16 -10.42
N PHE A 202 39.83 -7.05 -9.68
CA PHE A 202 40.89 -6.43 -8.91
C PHE A 202 40.61 -6.46 -7.41
N LEU A 203 41.28 -7.30 -6.67
CA LEU A 203 41.08 -7.48 -5.20
C LEU A 203 41.22 -6.16 -4.42
N PHE A 204 42.09 -5.25 -4.88
CA PHE A 204 42.27 -3.93 -4.27
C PHE A 204 40.95 -3.12 -4.34
N LEU A 205 40.29 -3.07 -5.52
CA LEU A 205 39.04 -2.38 -5.72
C LEU A 205 37.93 -3.04 -4.88
N ARG A 206 37.87 -4.36 -4.86
CA ARG A 206 36.91 -5.11 -4.07
C ARG A 206 36.99 -4.78 -2.58
N ARG A 207 38.21 -4.76 -2.03
CA ARG A 207 38.45 -4.46 -0.60
C ARG A 207 38.17 -2.99 -0.25
N GLY A 208 38.33 -2.07 -1.18
CA GLY A 208 38.06 -0.65 -0.98
C GLY A 208 36.60 -0.28 -1.19
N LEU A 209 36.01 -0.71 -2.32
CA LEU A 209 34.66 -0.24 -2.72
C LEU A 209 33.54 -0.89 -1.92
N LEU A 210 33.64 -2.17 -1.52
CA LEU A 210 32.56 -2.84 -0.80
C LEU A 210 32.24 -2.22 0.56
N PRO A 211 33.22 -1.92 1.46
CA PRO A 211 32.91 -1.24 2.71
C PRO A 211 32.26 0.14 2.49
N VAL A 212 32.77 0.92 1.54
CA VAL A 212 32.19 2.22 1.16
C VAL A 212 30.78 2.04 0.62
N GLY A 213 30.57 1.06 -0.25
CA GLY A 213 29.25 0.75 -0.81
C GLY A 213 28.20 0.42 0.25
N ASN A 214 28.58 -0.40 1.23
CA ASN A 214 27.69 -0.76 2.34
C ASN A 214 27.36 0.46 3.22
N MET A 215 28.35 1.32 3.51
CA MET A 215 28.13 2.54 4.29
C MET A 215 27.21 3.51 3.56
N VAL A 216 27.45 3.78 2.27
CA VAL A 216 26.66 4.74 1.49
C VAL A 216 25.25 4.22 1.23
N SER A 217 25.07 2.92 1.03
CA SER A 217 23.74 2.30 0.90
C SER A 217 22.86 2.47 2.15
N ALA A 218 23.49 2.66 3.31
CA ALA A 218 22.79 2.90 4.58
C ALA A 218 22.51 4.38 4.87
N LEU A 219 23.01 5.31 4.04
CA LEU A 219 22.78 6.75 4.26
C LEU A 219 21.32 7.12 4.03
N PRO A 220 20.70 7.88 4.96
CA PRO A 220 19.35 8.37 4.76
C PRO A 220 19.32 9.37 3.61
N ILE A 221 18.48 9.10 2.62
CA ILE A 221 18.34 9.90 1.39
C ILE A 221 18.00 11.36 1.68
N ILE A 222 17.29 11.63 2.78
CA ILE A 222 16.90 12.96 3.23
C ILE A 222 18.14 13.87 3.46
N GLY A 223 19.27 13.30 3.89
CA GLY A 223 20.51 14.04 4.07
C GLY A 223 21.29 14.27 2.77
N VAL A 224 21.14 13.40 1.77
CA VAL A 224 21.86 13.48 0.49
C VAL A 224 21.22 14.51 -0.45
N ALA A 225 19.90 14.61 -0.49
CA ALA A 225 19.17 15.45 -1.43
C ALA A 225 19.56 16.96 -1.34
N PRO A 226 19.67 17.61 -0.16
CA PRO A 226 20.12 19.00 -0.07
C PRO A 226 21.53 19.22 -0.61
N ILE A 227 22.45 18.28 -0.39
CA ILE A 227 23.82 18.36 -0.89
C ILE A 227 23.83 18.32 -2.42
N MET A 228 23.04 17.46 -3.03
CA MET A 228 22.92 17.38 -4.48
C MET A 228 22.32 18.64 -5.08
N VAL A 229 21.34 19.26 -4.39
CA VAL A 229 20.79 20.56 -4.81
C VAL A 229 21.84 21.67 -4.71
N MET A 230 22.67 21.69 -3.66
CA MET A 230 23.76 22.65 -3.55
C MET A 230 24.81 22.53 -4.66
N TRP A 231 25.10 21.30 -5.13
CA TRP A 231 26.11 21.08 -6.15
C TRP A 231 25.57 21.23 -7.58
N PHE A 232 24.35 20.80 -7.84
CA PHE A 232 23.77 20.70 -9.18
C PHE A 232 22.59 21.66 -9.42
N GLY A 233 22.19 22.45 -8.40
CA GLY A 233 21.06 23.37 -8.48
C GLY A 233 19.70 22.70 -8.34
N PHE A 234 18.62 23.49 -8.48
CA PHE A 234 17.24 23.04 -8.30
C PHE A 234 16.65 22.31 -9.53
N ASP A 235 17.42 22.09 -10.58
CA ASP A 235 16.98 21.46 -11.81
C ASP A 235 17.01 19.94 -11.74
N TRP A 236 16.67 19.28 -12.86
CA TRP A 236 16.65 17.82 -12.99
C TRP A 236 17.99 17.14 -12.68
N HIS A 237 19.12 17.83 -12.84
CA HIS A 237 20.47 17.30 -12.59
C HIS A 237 20.67 16.84 -11.14
N SER A 238 20.23 17.64 -10.17
CA SER A 238 20.33 17.29 -8.74
C SER A 238 19.51 16.04 -8.40
N LYS A 239 18.31 15.95 -8.99
CA LYS A 239 17.45 14.76 -8.83
C LYS A 239 18.10 13.52 -9.48
N ALA A 240 18.68 13.66 -10.69
CA ALA A 240 19.40 12.57 -11.34
C ALA A 240 20.62 12.13 -10.53
N ALA A 241 21.40 13.07 -9.96
CA ALA A 241 22.55 12.75 -9.10
C ALA A 241 22.16 11.95 -7.86
N VAL A 242 21.03 12.29 -7.22
CA VAL A 242 20.48 11.48 -6.11
C VAL A 242 20.18 10.06 -6.58
N VAL A 243 19.53 9.89 -7.74
CA VAL A 243 19.21 8.57 -8.29
C VAL A 243 20.48 7.78 -8.63
N VAL A 244 21.51 8.44 -9.19
CA VAL A 244 22.81 7.79 -9.46
C VAL A 244 23.38 7.20 -8.17
N ILE A 245 23.47 7.98 -7.09
CA ILE A 245 24.01 7.50 -5.82
C ILE A 245 23.17 6.33 -5.27
N MET A 246 21.85 6.46 -5.32
CA MET A 246 20.94 5.43 -4.81
C MET A 246 21.01 4.11 -5.57
N THR A 247 21.37 4.12 -6.83
CA THR A 247 21.38 2.92 -7.67
C THR A 247 22.78 2.36 -7.85
N PHE A 248 23.81 3.20 -7.86
CA PHE A 248 25.21 2.81 -8.03
C PHE A 248 25.67 1.83 -6.93
N PHE A 249 25.56 2.20 -5.67
CA PHE A 249 26.09 1.40 -4.58
C PHE A 249 25.34 0.08 -4.37
N PRO A 250 23.99 0.02 -4.35
CA PRO A 250 23.28 -1.25 -4.33
C PRO A 250 23.60 -2.14 -5.53
N MET A 251 23.74 -1.57 -6.73
CA MET A 251 24.12 -2.32 -7.92
C MET A 251 25.51 -2.92 -7.79
N LEU A 252 26.48 -2.12 -7.35
CA LEU A 252 27.86 -2.57 -7.08
C LEU A 252 27.87 -3.75 -6.10
N VAL A 253 27.28 -3.58 -4.91
CA VAL A 253 27.33 -4.59 -3.84
C VAL A 253 26.61 -5.88 -4.26
N ASN A 254 25.40 -5.77 -4.82
CA ASN A 254 24.63 -6.93 -5.22
C ASN A 254 25.27 -7.67 -6.41
N THR A 255 25.85 -6.95 -7.37
CA THR A 255 26.54 -7.58 -8.50
C THR A 255 27.80 -8.33 -8.03
N VAL A 256 28.62 -7.74 -7.16
CA VAL A 256 29.78 -8.45 -6.59
C VAL A 256 29.35 -9.67 -5.78
N ALA A 257 28.28 -9.57 -5.01
CA ALA A 257 27.73 -10.71 -4.27
C ALA A 257 27.20 -11.79 -5.22
N GLY A 258 26.52 -11.41 -6.30
CA GLY A 258 26.03 -12.33 -7.33
C GLY A 258 27.18 -13.07 -8.05
N LEU A 259 28.22 -12.35 -8.46
CA LEU A 259 29.42 -12.95 -9.08
C LEU A 259 30.15 -13.91 -8.13
N ALA A 260 30.13 -13.61 -6.83
CA ALA A 260 30.74 -14.49 -5.81
C ALA A 260 29.87 -15.71 -5.44
N ALA A 261 28.59 -15.74 -5.83
CA ALA A 261 27.65 -16.81 -5.49
C ALA A 261 27.89 -18.12 -6.24
N SER A 262 28.66 -18.10 -7.36
CA SER A 262 29.09 -19.32 -8.05
C SER A 262 30.00 -20.14 -7.14
N GLY A 263 29.66 -21.43 -6.91
CA GLY A 263 30.39 -22.33 -6.04
C GLY A 263 31.75 -22.72 -6.59
N HIS A 264 32.58 -23.30 -5.75
CA HIS A 264 33.91 -23.82 -6.16
C HIS A 264 33.77 -24.90 -7.23
N MET A 265 32.75 -25.77 -7.12
CA MET A 265 32.53 -26.88 -8.05
C MET A 265 32.23 -26.38 -9.46
N GLU A 266 31.36 -25.38 -9.58
CA GLU A 266 30.99 -24.77 -10.88
C GLU A 266 32.22 -24.12 -11.52
N ARG A 267 33.02 -23.40 -10.76
CA ARG A 267 34.23 -22.76 -11.27
C ARG A 267 35.32 -23.79 -11.68
N ASP A 268 35.48 -24.87 -10.95
CA ASP A 268 36.41 -25.95 -11.29
C ASP A 268 35.93 -26.69 -12.55
N LEU A 269 34.64 -26.91 -12.70
CA LEU A 269 34.05 -27.46 -13.91
C LEU A 269 34.38 -26.58 -15.13
N MET A 270 34.12 -25.28 -15.03
CA MET A 270 34.42 -24.32 -16.12
C MET A 270 35.91 -24.27 -16.46
N ARG A 271 36.79 -24.37 -15.47
CA ARG A 271 38.26 -24.50 -15.68
C ARG A 271 38.61 -25.77 -16.42
N THR A 272 37.98 -26.89 -16.13
CA THR A 272 38.21 -28.18 -16.82
C THR A 272 37.86 -28.08 -18.29
N TYR A 273 36.87 -27.26 -18.66
CA TYR A 273 36.49 -26.93 -20.05
C TYR A 273 37.32 -25.79 -20.66
N ALA A 274 38.37 -25.34 -20.00
CA ALA A 274 39.23 -24.21 -20.43
C ALA A 274 38.43 -22.92 -20.70
N ALA A 275 37.34 -22.70 -19.97
CA ALA A 275 36.48 -21.50 -20.11
C ALA A 275 37.26 -20.25 -19.69
N GLY A 276 37.14 -19.19 -20.50
CA GLY A 276 37.70 -17.88 -20.18
C GLY A 276 36.82 -17.12 -19.19
N TYR A 277 37.35 -15.97 -18.70
CA TYR A 277 36.65 -15.11 -17.70
C TYR A 277 35.21 -14.77 -18.05
N TRP A 278 34.93 -14.47 -19.34
CA TRP A 278 33.59 -14.11 -19.82
C TRP A 278 32.66 -15.30 -20.05
N GLN A 279 33.15 -16.50 -19.90
CA GLN A 279 32.39 -17.75 -20.10
C GLN A 279 32.09 -18.43 -18.75
N THR A 280 32.72 -17.98 -17.68
CA THR A 280 32.53 -18.46 -16.32
C THR A 280 31.63 -17.54 -15.51
#